data_6555e69a31963e9ec169a3ddee1241d4
#
_entry.id   6555e69a31963e9ec169a3ddee1241d4
#
_cell.length_a   1.000
_cell.length_b   1.000
_cell.length_c   1.000
_cell.angle_alpha   90.00
_cell.angle_beta   90.00
_cell.angle_gamma   90.00
#
_symmetry.space_group_name_H-M   'P 1'
#
loop_
_entity.id
_entity.type
_entity.pdbx_description
1 polymer ?
#
loop_
_entity_poly.entity_id
_entity_poly.type
_entity_poly.pdbx_seq_one_letter_code
_entity_poly.pdbx_strand_id
1 'polypeptide(L)'
;MAQHQKTEARIQSIDERVARLRAAKSRLLARANRTERKRDTRRKILIGGAVLAAVDHEGMPAISSKSALLQWLDGQLTREHDRAVFDFALAPAADGRLPIGPIRSSPRPDAAVKDAAQTRHREAARPRP
;
A
#
# COMPACT_ATOMS: atom_id res chain seq x y z
N MET A 1 -6.02 -51.99 -24.76
CA MET A 1 -4.91 -51.05 -25.01
C MET A 1 -5.43 -49.60 -25.18
N ALA A 2 -6.31 -49.32 -26.11
CA ALA A 2 -6.78 -47.97 -26.40
C ALA A 2 -7.52 -47.26 -25.23
N GLN A 3 -8.24 -47.98 -24.39
CA GLN A 3 -8.95 -47.41 -23.23
C GLN A 3 -7.98 -47.00 -22.11
N HIS A 4 -6.91 -47.76 -21.90
CA HIS A 4 -5.89 -47.43 -20.90
C HIS A 4 -5.14 -46.14 -21.25
N GLN A 5 -4.74 -45.97 -22.49
CA GLN A 5 -4.10 -44.76 -23.00
C GLN A 5 -5.02 -43.53 -22.88
N LYS A 6 -6.32 -43.71 -23.11
CA LYS A 6 -7.29 -42.62 -22.97
C LYS A 6 -7.48 -42.19 -21.51
N THR A 7 -7.46 -43.11 -20.56
CA THR A 7 -7.53 -42.79 -19.12
C THR A 7 -6.25 -42.16 -18.65
N GLU A 8 -5.09 -42.61 -19.09
CA GLU A 8 -3.80 -41.97 -18.75
C GLU A 8 -3.72 -40.53 -19.26
N ALA A 9 -4.10 -40.28 -20.51
CA ALA A 9 -4.15 -38.91 -21.05
C ALA A 9 -5.11 -38.02 -20.27
N ARG A 10 -6.23 -38.56 -19.79
CA ARG A 10 -7.19 -37.84 -18.97
C ARG A 10 -6.62 -37.53 -17.59
N ILE A 11 -5.90 -38.45 -16.97
CA ILE A 11 -5.21 -38.25 -15.70
C ILE A 11 -4.17 -37.13 -15.83
N GLN A 12 -3.33 -37.17 -16.87
CA GLN A 12 -2.33 -36.15 -17.15
C GLN A 12 -2.97 -34.74 -17.29
N SER A 13 -4.08 -34.66 -18.04
CA SER A 13 -4.76 -33.37 -18.21
C SER A 13 -5.33 -32.81 -16.89
N ILE A 14 -5.80 -33.71 -16.01
CA ILE A 14 -6.27 -33.34 -14.67
C ILE A 14 -5.10 -32.86 -13.80
N ASP A 15 -3.98 -33.57 -13.82
CA ASP A 15 -2.79 -33.22 -13.06
C ASP A 15 -2.23 -31.87 -13.49
N GLU A 16 -2.18 -31.60 -14.79
CA GLU A 16 -1.81 -30.27 -15.30
C GLU A 16 -2.76 -29.16 -14.80
N ARG A 17 -4.07 -29.44 -14.81
CA ARG A 17 -5.06 -28.50 -14.31
C ARG A 17 -4.89 -28.25 -12.81
N VAL A 18 -4.64 -29.28 -12.03
CA VAL A 18 -4.36 -29.19 -10.59
C VAL A 18 -3.10 -28.37 -10.35
N ALA A 19 -2.03 -28.60 -11.11
CA ALA A 19 -0.80 -27.84 -11.01
C ALA A 19 -1.02 -26.34 -11.30
N ARG A 20 -1.78 -26.00 -12.35
CA ARG A 20 -2.14 -24.60 -12.67
C ARG A 20 -2.95 -23.95 -11.56
N LEU A 21 -3.93 -24.65 -10.98
CA LEU A 21 -4.75 -24.14 -9.89
C LEU A 21 -3.93 -23.92 -8.61
N ARG A 22 -3.01 -24.82 -8.29
CA ARG A 22 -2.09 -24.66 -7.16
C ARG A 22 -1.18 -23.44 -7.34
N ALA A 23 -0.65 -23.24 -8.53
CA ALA A 23 0.16 -22.07 -8.86
C ALA A 23 -0.65 -20.78 -8.75
N ALA A 24 -1.88 -20.76 -9.26
CA ALA A 24 -2.79 -19.62 -9.13
C ALA A 24 -3.13 -19.32 -7.67
N LYS A 25 -3.44 -20.32 -6.86
CA LYS A 25 -3.65 -20.19 -5.41
C LYS A 25 -2.44 -19.57 -4.71
N SER A 26 -1.24 -20.08 -5.01
CA SER A 26 0.00 -19.55 -4.42
C SER A 26 0.21 -18.08 -4.75
N ARG A 27 -0.05 -17.65 -5.98
CA ARG A 27 0.03 -16.23 -6.41
C ARG A 27 -0.98 -15.35 -5.66
N LEU A 28 -2.21 -15.83 -5.50
CA LEU A 28 -3.24 -15.09 -4.76
C LEU A 28 -2.89 -14.94 -3.29
N LEU A 29 -2.40 -15.99 -2.65
CA LEU A 29 -1.93 -15.94 -1.25
C LEU A 29 -0.76 -14.97 -1.09
N ALA A 30 0.22 -15.02 -2.00
CA ALA A 30 1.35 -14.08 -1.96
C ALA A 30 0.89 -12.62 -2.12
N ARG A 31 -0.09 -12.38 -3.00
CA ARG A 31 -0.68 -11.03 -3.17
C ARG A 31 -1.43 -10.58 -1.92
N ALA A 32 -2.25 -11.45 -1.32
CA ALA A 32 -2.96 -11.15 -0.08
C ALA A 32 -1.99 -10.82 1.07
N ASN A 33 -0.94 -11.62 1.24
CA ASN A 33 0.09 -11.38 2.25
C ASN A 33 0.83 -10.05 2.05
N ARG A 34 1.12 -9.68 0.80
CA ARG A 34 1.74 -8.37 0.49
C ARG A 34 0.83 -7.22 0.86
N THR A 35 -0.46 -7.34 0.56
CA THR A 35 -1.45 -6.33 0.88
C THR A 35 -1.58 -6.16 2.39
N GLU A 36 -1.65 -7.27 3.14
CA GLU A 36 -1.75 -7.23 4.60
C GLU A 36 -0.48 -6.63 5.24
N ARG A 37 0.71 -6.98 4.75
CA ARG A 37 1.95 -6.36 5.23
C ARG A 37 1.99 -4.84 5.01
N LYS A 38 1.53 -4.37 3.86
CA LYS A 38 1.42 -2.92 3.57
C LYS A 38 0.45 -2.25 4.53
N ARG A 39 -0.70 -2.88 4.78
CA ARG A 39 -1.70 -2.40 5.72
C ARG A 39 -1.16 -2.33 7.15
N ASP A 40 -0.45 -3.36 7.59
CA ASP A 40 0.18 -3.41 8.91
C ASP A 40 1.26 -2.34 9.07
N THR A 41 2.09 -2.14 8.06
CA THR A 41 3.08 -1.04 8.04
C THR A 41 2.39 0.31 8.15
N ARG A 42 1.32 0.53 7.39
CA ARG A 42 0.55 1.77 7.45
C ARG A 42 -0.06 1.99 8.83
N ARG A 43 -0.62 0.95 9.45
CA ARG A 43 -1.13 1.01 10.84
C ARG A 43 -0.06 1.49 11.82
N LYS A 44 1.14 0.91 11.75
CA LYS A 44 2.26 1.28 12.62
C LYS A 44 2.70 2.74 12.43
N ILE A 45 2.74 3.20 11.20
CA ILE A 45 3.06 4.61 10.87
C ILE A 45 2.01 5.56 11.45
N LEU A 46 0.73 5.25 11.27
CA LEU A 46 -0.37 6.07 11.77
C LEU A 46 -0.40 6.13 13.31
N ILE A 47 -0.19 4.99 13.96
CA ILE A 47 -0.10 4.94 15.43
C ILE A 47 1.08 5.80 15.91
N GLY A 48 2.25 5.61 15.31
CA GLY A 48 3.44 6.39 15.68
C GLY A 48 3.25 7.89 15.47
N GLY A 49 2.70 8.29 14.34
CA GLY A 49 2.41 9.69 14.03
C GLY A 49 1.40 10.32 15.00
N ALA A 50 0.32 9.61 15.30
CA ALA A 50 -0.70 10.09 16.23
C ALA A 50 -0.15 10.24 17.67
N VAL A 51 0.64 9.25 18.14
CA VAL A 51 1.26 9.29 19.46
C VAL A 51 2.27 10.44 19.56
N LEU A 52 3.12 10.61 18.56
CA LEU A 52 4.09 11.72 18.53
C LEU A 52 3.39 13.08 18.57
N ALA A 53 2.35 13.25 17.74
CA ALA A 53 1.57 14.50 17.75
C ALA A 53 0.91 14.76 19.10
N ALA A 54 0.38 13.74 19.76
CA ALA A 54 -0.22 13.87 21.09
C ALA A 54 0.82 14.26 22.15
N VAL A 55 2.00 13.64 22.12
CA VAL A 55 3.08 13.96 23.06
C VAL A 55 3.52 15.42 22.94
N ASP A 56 3.57 15.95 21.71
CA ASP A 56 3.96 17.33 21.46
C ASP A 56 2.91 18.35 21.93
N HIS A 57 1.62 17.99 21.90
CA HIS A 57 0.53 18.92 22.20
C HIS A 57 -0.09 18.74 23.60
N GLU A 58 -0.31 17.52 24.03
CA GLU A 58 -1.11 17.20 25.22
C GLU A 58 -0.34 16.34 26.24
N GLY A 59 0.83 15.84 25.89
CA GLY A 59 1.58 14.89 26.67
C GLY A 59 1.25 13.43 26.35
N MET A 60 1.90 12.51 27.06
CA MET A 60 1.78 11.06 26.79
C MET A 60 0.36 10.58 27.03
N PRO A 61 -0.33 9.97 26.04
CA PRO A 61 -1.66 9.43 26.26
C PRO A 61 -1.63 8.23 27.22
N ALA A 62 -2.62 8.12 28.11
CA ALA A 62 -2.77 7.01 29.06
C ALA A 62 -3.34 5.78 28.34
N ILE A 63 -2.48 4.99 27.70
CA ILE A 63 -2.85 3.80 26.97
C ILE A 63 -2.37 2.58 27.72
N SER A 64 -3.32 1.83 28.30
CA SER A 64 -3.03 0.63 29.10
C SER A 64 -3.23 -0.69 28.34
N SER A 65 -3.95 -0.67 27.23
CA SER A 65 -4.27 -1.86 26.43
C SER A 65 -4.41 -1.55 24.95
N LYS A 66 -4.42 -2.60 24.12
CA LYS A 66 -4.65 -2.46 22.66
C LYS A 66 -6.03 -1.86 22.36
N SER A 67 -7.05 -2.24 23.10
CA SER A 67 -8.40 -1.69 22.92
C SER A 67 -8.48 -0.21 23.31
N ALA A 68 -7.80 0.20 24.38
CA ALA A 68 -7.67 1.60 24.76
C ALA A 68 -6.93 2.42 23.69
N LEU A 69 -5.88 1.87 23.09
CA LEU A 69 -5.17 2.48 21.95
C LEU A 69 -6.10 2.69 20.75
N LEU A 70 -6.88 1.69 20.39
CA LEU A 70 -7.81 1.78 19.25
C LEU A 70 -8.93 2.80 19.49
N GLN A 71 -9.49 2.86 20.70
CA GLN A 71 -10.48 3.86 21.07
C GLN A 71 -9.90 5.28 21.03
N TRP A 72 -8.69 5.46 21.53
CA TRP A 72 -8.01 6.74 21.47
C TRP A 72 -7.72 7.15 20.03
N LEU A 73 -7.23 6.24 19.19
CA LEU A 73 -6.96 6.48 17.75
C LEU A 73 -8.23 6.84 16.98
N ASP A 74 -9.37 6.26 17.34
CA ASP A 74 -10.67 6.57 16.71
C ASP A 74 -11.01 8.06 16.86
N GLY A 75 -10.69 8.66 18.01
CA GLY A 75 -10.82 10.09 18.23
C GLY A 75 -9.76 10.96 17.51
N GLN A 76 -8.56 10.43 17.27
CA GLN A 76 -7.45 11.18 16.67
C GLN A 76 -7.47 11.17 15.14
N LEU A 77 -7.92 10.08 14.53
CA LEU A 77 -7.94 9.92 13.08
C LEU A 77 -9.19 10.57 12.47
N THR A 78 -9.01 11.63 11.71
CA THR A 78 -10.08 12.37 11.04
C THR A 78 -10.25 11.97 9.58
N ARG A 79 -9.17 11.53 8.92
CA ARG A 79 -9.18 11.18 7.50
C ARG A 79 -9.82 9.81 7.28
N GLU A 80 -10.79 9.76 6.37
CA GLU A 80 -11.48 8.52 5.99
C GLU A 80 -10.52 7.38 5.59
N HIS A 81 -9.54 7.70 4.77
CA HIS A 81 -8.55 6.73 4.30
C HIS A 81 -7.73 6.11 5.44
N ASP A 82 -7.35 6.90 6.43
CA ASP A 82 -6.57 6.44 7.58
C ASP A 82 -7.47 5.64 8.56
N ARG A 83 -8.72 6.04 8.72
CA ARG A 83 -9.72 5.29 9.50
C ARG A 83 -10.02 3.92 8.89
N ALA A 84 -10.11 3.84 7.56
CA ALA A 84 -10.35 2.58 6.85
C ALA A 84 -9.24 1.54 7.07
N VAL A 85 -8.01 1.96 7.32
CA VAL A 85 -6.88 1.05 7.64
C VAL A 85 -7.12 0.27 8.93
N PHE A 86 -7.86 0.86 9.88
CA PHE A 86 -8.24 0.25 11.17
C PHE A 86 -9.67 -0.31 11.17
N ASP A 87 -10.37 -0.28 10.05
CA ASP A 87 -11.78 -0.64 9.94
C ASP A 87 -12.71 0.20 10.86
N PHE A 88 -12.31 1.43 11.17
CA PHE A 88 -13.16 2.36 11.91
C PHE A 88 -14.30 2.86 11.03
N ALA A 89 -15.49 2.99 11.62
CA ALA A 89 -16.62 3.63 10.95
C ALA A 89 -16.25 5.05 10.51
N LEU A 90 -16.79 5.48 9.36
CA LEU A 90 -16.67 6.87 8.91
C LEU A 90 -17.08 7.80 10.05
N ALA A 91 -16.20 8.72 10.43
CA ALA A 91 -16.58 9.77 11.36
C ALA A 91 -17.78 10.51 10.78
N PRO A 92 -18.87 10.74 11.53
CA PRO A 92 -19.93 11.62 11.07
C PRO A 92 -19.26 12.95 10.71
N ALA A 93 -19.56 13.44 9.50
CA ALA A 93 -18.99 14.68 8.99
C ALA A 93 -19.22 15.81 10.00
N ALA A 94 -18.26 16.04 10.86
CA ALA A 94 -18.18 17.26 11.65
C ALA A 94 -17.80 18.33 10.63
N ASP A 95 -18.73 19.23 10.38
CA ASP A 95 -18.55 20.42 9.58
C ASP A 95 -18.43 20.20 8.06
N GLY A 96 -19.53 20.06 7.35
CA GLY A 96 -19.82 20.48 5.96
C GLY A 96 -18.67 20.70 4.96
N ARG A 97 -17.44 20.29 5.28
CA ARG A 97 -16.30 20.31 4.37
C ARG A 97 -16.30 19.06 3.53
N LEU A 98 -16.64 19.25 2.28
CA LEU A 98 -16.43 18.28 1.22
C LEU A 98 -15.00 17.71 1.31
N PRO A 99 -14.81 16.40 1.12
CA PRO A 99 -13.49 15.82 1.06
C PRO A 99 -12.68 16.54 -0.01
N ILE A 100 -11.58 17.14 0.40
CA ILE A 100 -10.61 17.71 -0.52
C ILE A 100 -10.20 16.59 -1.46
N GLY A 101 -10.44 16.79 -2.74
CA GLY A 101 -10.19 15.83 -3.81
C GLY A 101 -8.76 15.28 -3.79
N PRO A 102 -8.47 14.27 -4.63
CA PRO A 102 -7.21 13.53 -4.58
C PRO A 102 -6.04 14.49 -4.60
N ILE A 103 -5.18 14.35 -3.60
CA ILE A 103 -3.88 15.03 -3.56
C ILE A 103 -3.20 14.66 -4.88
N ARG A 104 -3.06 15.64 -5.76
CA ARG A 104 -2.23 15.50 -6.95
C ARG A 104 -0.90 14.97 -6.45
N SER A 105 -0.58 13.76 -6.88
CA SER A 105 0.73 13.17 -6.68
C SER A 105 1.76 14.22 -7.07
N SER A 106 2.57 14.66 -6.12
CA SER A 106 3.73 15.50 -6.37
C SER A 106 4.52 14.87 -7.52
N PRO A 107 4.95 15.65 -8.52
CA PRO A 107 5.76 15.09 -9.59
C PRO A 107 6.98 14.42 -8.96
N ARG A 108 7.25 13.21 -9.38
CA ARG A 108 8.42 12.46 -8.94
C ARG A 108 9.67 13.30 -9.21
N PRO A 109 10.60 13.44 -8.28
CA PRO A 109 11.82 14.22 -8.48
C PRO A 109 12.74 13.65 -9.58
N ASP A 110 12.44 12.46 -10.11
CA ASP A 110 13.25 11.79 -11.13
C ASP A 110 13.10 12.36 -12.55
N ALA A 111 12.11 13.21 -12.81
CA ALA A 111 11.95 13.83 -14.11
C ALA A 111 12.88 15.04 -14.34
N ALA A 112 13.40 15.64 -13.27
CA ALA A 112 14.26 16.83 -13.37
C ALA A 112 15.74 16.51 -13.63
N VAL A 113 16.18 15.26 -13.46
CA VAL A 113 17.59 14.88 -13.58
C VAL A 113 18.00 14.57 -15.03
N LYS A 114 17.05 14.25 -15.90
CA LYS A 114 17.38 13.91 -17.30
C LYS A 114 17.66 15.11 -18.21
N ASP A 115 17.13 16.27 -17.91
CA ASP A 115 17.36 17.46 -18.72
C ASP A 115 18.69 18.17 -18.43
N ALA A 116 19.21 18.03 -17.21
CA ALA A 116 20.50 18.64 -16.84
C ALA A 116 21.72 17.92 -17.44
N ALA A 117 21.58 16.65 -17.83
CA ALA A 117 22.67 15.89 -18.44
C ALA A 117 22.82 16.14 -19.96
N GLN A 118 21.76 16.53 -20.62
CA GLN A 118 21.80 16.81 -22.07
C GLN A 118 22.35 18.19 -22.41
N THR A 119 22.25 19.15 -21.50
CA THR A 119 22.76 20.52 -21.76
C THR A 119 24.27 20.62 -21.62
N ARG A 120 24.93 19.73 -20.88
CA ARG A 120 26.38 19.78 -20.70
C ARG A 120 27.19 19.20 -21.87
N HIS A 121 26.59 18.37 -22.70
CA HIS A 121 27.28 17.79 -23.88
C HIS A 121 27.24 18.70 -25.12
N ARG A 122 26.45 19.77 -25.12
CA ARG A 122 26.32 20.66 -26.28
C ARG A 122 27.28 21.85 -26.25
N GLU A 123 27.91 22.10 -25.09
CA GLU A 123 28.80 23.26 -24.92
C GLU A 123 30.27 22.94 -25.13
N ALA A 124 30.64 21.66 -25.27
CA ALA A 124 32.03 21.23 -25.50
C ALA A 124 32.43 21.16 -26.99
N ALA A 125 31.57 21.54 -27.92
CA ALA A 125 31.82 21.42 -29.35
C ALA A 125 31.86 22.79 -30.08
N ARG A 126 32.46 23.81 -29.46
CA ARG A 126 32.83 25.03 -30.20
C ARG A 126 34.30 24.99 -30.56
N PRO A 127 34.69 24.99 -31.85
CA PRO A 127 36.08 25.15 -32.25
C PRO A 127 36.52 26.58 -31.96
N ARG A 128 37.64 26.72 -31.34
CA ARG A 128 38.34 28.03 -31.20
C ARG A 128 38.94 28.43 -32.52
N PRO A 129 38.90 29.74 -32.90
CA PRO A 129 39.57 30.27 -34.09
C PRO A 129 41.08 30.23 -33.94
#